data_e3084306c7ed9b39359734cf8ce9e1e4
#
_entry.id   e3084306c7ed9b39359734cf8ce9e1e4
#
_cell.length_a   1.000
_cell.length_b   1.000
_cell.length_c   1.000
_cell.angle_alpha   90.00
_cell.angle_beta   90.00
_cell.angle_gamma   90.00
#
_symmetry.space_group_name_H-M   'P 1'
#
loop_
_entity.id
_entity.type
_entity.pdbx_description
1 polymer ?
#
loop_
_entity_poly.entity_id
_entity_poly.type
_entity_poly.pdbx_seq_one_letter_code
_entity_poly.pdbx_strand_id
1 'polypeptide(L)'
;MKRRKFIKNASLSGLGITIGGSLKGCVETSSDEANVNKSKAQLPLVVATWNVQSATAKAWEVLTKGGSALDAVEQGCRLEEANENGQTVGKGG
;
A
#
# COMPACT_ATOMS: atom_id res chain seq x y z
N MET A 1 -8.45 25.84 -2.69
CA MET A 1 -9.15 26.35 -3.89
C MET A 1 -8.36 26.13 -5.19
N LYS A 2 -7.07 26.31 -5.16
CA LYS A 2 -6.20 26.10 -6.33
C LYS A 2 -6.12 24.63 -6.83
N ARG A 3 -6.27 23.66 -5.94
CA ARG A 3 -6.22 22.23 -6.26
C ARG A 3 -7.37 21.75 -7.17
N ARG A 4 -8.56 22.30 -6.96
CA ARG A 4 -9.72 21.95 -7.80
C ARG A 4 -9.62 22.50 -9.23
N LYS A 5 -8.99 23.65 -9.39
CA LYS A 5 -8.74 24.23 -10.73
C LYS A 5 -7.70 23.41 -11.52
N PHE A 6 -6.69 22.90 -10.82
CA PHE A 6 -5.68 22.05 -11.41
C PHE A 6 -6.28 20.75 -11.98
N ILE A 7 -7.14 20.10 -11.20
CA ILE A 7 -7.80 18.86 -11.63
C ILE A 7 -8.71 19.09 -12.83
N LYS A 8 -9.45 20.21 -12.86
CA LYS A 8 -10.31 20.56 -14.01
C LYS A 8 -9.48 20.82 -15.28
N ASN A 9 -8.36 21.49 -15.14
CA ASN A 9 -7.50 21.76 -16.29
C ASN A 9 -6.75 20.52 -16.75
N ALA A 10 -6.34 19.63 -15.84
CA ALA A 10 -5.73 18.38 -16.19
C ALA A 10 -6.69 17.44 -16.93
N SER A 11 -7.96 17.43 -16.56
CA SER A 11 -8.95 16.60 -17.25
C SER A 11 -9.29 17.12 -18.64
N LEU A 12 -9.23 18.44 -18.85
CA LEU A 12 -9.50 19.04 -20.16
C LEU A 12 -8.33 18.84 -21.14
N SER A 13 -7.11 18.89 -20.65
CA SER A 13 -5.92 18.63 -21.47
C SER A 13 -5.75 17.14 -21.79
N GLY A 14 -6.30 16.27 -20.98
CA GLY A 14 -6.28 14.82 -21.20
C GLY A 14 -7.11 14.36 -22.38
N LEU A 15 -8.11 15.13 -22.79
CA LEU A 15 -8.98 14.81 -23.94
C LEU A 15 -8.33 15.07 -25.31
N GLY A 16 -7.25 15.82 -25.34
CA GLY A 16 -6.53 16.12 -26.58
C GLY A 16 -5.47 15.10 -26.99
N ILE A 17 -5.13 14.17 -26.09
CA ILE A 17 -4.12 13.13 -26.36
C ILE A 17 -4.82 11.82 -26.69
N THR A 18 -5.80 11.93 -27.53
CA THR A 18 -6.41 10.74 -28.04
C THR A 18 -5.67 10.28 -29.26
N ILE A 19 -5.54 9.05 -29.37
CA ILE A 19 -5.56 8.42 -30.65
C ILE A 19 -4.25 8.55 -31.39
N GLY A 20 -3.36 7.82 -31.00
CA GLY A 20 -2.16 7.64 -31.79
C GLY A 20 -1.24 6.62 -31.21
N GLY A 21 -1.77 5.52 -30.80
CA GLY A 21 -0.99 4.29 -30.68
C GLY A 21 0.16 4.29 -29.67
N SER A 22 0.16 5.19 -28.71
CA SER A 22 1.25 5.25 -27.71
C SER A 22 0.98 4.47 -26.45
N LEU A 23 0.11 3.51 -26.46
CA LEU A 23 0.00 2.52 -25.40
C LEU A 23 1.21 1.59 -25.30
N LYS A 24 2.08 1.62 -26.30
CA LYS A 24 3.32 0.85 -26.27
C LYS A 24 4.37 1.39 -25.31
N GLY A 25 4.34 2.66 -24.99
CA GLY A 25 5.31 3.27 -24.07
C GLY A 25 5.18 2.85 -22.62
N CYS A 26 4.01 2.39 -22.20
CA CYS A 26 3.82 1.92 -20.82
C CYS A 26 4.20 0.46 -20.61
N VAL A 27 4.38 -0.29 -21.67
CA VAL A 27 4.71 -1.71 -21.59
C VAL A 27 6.23 -1.95 -21.62
N GLU A 28 6.97 -1.04 -22.20
CA GLU A 28 8.41 -1.20 -22.35
C GLU A 28 9.21 -0.88 -21.08
N THR A 29 8.65 -0.10 -20.15
CA THR A 29 9.29 0.18 -18.87
C THR A 29 9.27 -1.01 -17.92
N SER A 30 8.47 -2.00 -18.16
CA SER A 30 8.42 -3.20 -17.33
C SER A 30 9.45 -4.27 -17.73
N SER A 31 10.11 -4.11 -18.85
CA SER A 31 11.06 -5.11 -19.34
C SER A 31 12.47 -4.93 -18.77
N ASP A 32 12.83 -3.74 -18.32
CA ASP A 32 14.15 -3.49 -17.74
C ASP A 32 14.31 -3.94 -16.29
N GLU A 33 13.22 -4.26 -15.63
CA GLU A 33 13.25 -4.84 -14.29
C GLU A 33 13.45 -6.36 -14.28
N ALA A 34 13.60 -6.96 -15.42
CA ALA A 34 13.76 -8.41 -15.53
C ALA A 34 15.06 -8.94 -14.90
N ASN A 35 15.95 -8.06 -14.47
CA ASN A 35 17.25 -8.46 -13.92
C ASN A 35 17.38 -8.27 -12.41
N VAL A 36 16.35 -7.83 -11.74
CA VAL A 36 16.27 -7.96 -10.30
C VAL A 36 15.93 -9.42 -10.01
N ASN A 37 16.82 -10.13 -9.38
CA ASN A 37 16.55 -11.44 -8.83
C ASN A 37 15.17 -11.40 -8.13
N LYS A 38 14.14 -11.82 -8.85
CA LYS A 38 12.84 -12.07 -8.28
C LYS A 38 12.95 -13.29 -7.37
N SER A 39 13.53 -13.09 -6.20
CA SER A 39 13.18 -13.95 -5.11
C SER A 39 11.65 -13.81 -5.00
N LYS A 40 10.95 -14.84 -5.39
CA LYS A 40 9.49 -14.87 -5.26
C LYS A 40 9.16 -14.63 -3.80
N ALA A 41 8.80 -13.40 -3.49
CA ALA A 41 8.26 -13.11 -2.17
C ALA A 41 7.06 -14.03 -1.98
N GLN A 42 7.16 -14.94 -1.03
CA GLN A 42 6.03 -15.77 -0.67
C GLN A 42 4.97 -14.87 -0.05
N LEU A 43 3.86 -14.73 -0.73
CA LEU A 43 2.70 -14.06 -0.20
C LEU A 43 1.86 -15.07 0.61
N PRO A 44 1.23 -14.66 1.71
CA PRO A 44 1.16 -13.28 2.22
C PRO A 44 2.42 -12.83 2.97
N LEU A 45 2.59 -11.52 3.10
CA LEU A 45 3.72 -10.87 3.77
C LEU A 45 3.20 -9.77 4.70
N VAL A 46 3.76 -9.71 5.91
CA VAL A 46 3.52 -8.62 6.87
C VAL A 46 4.84 -7.95 7.20
N VAL A 47 4.89 -6.64 7.10
CA VAL A 47 6.08 -5.83 7.41
C VAL A 47 5.68 -4.70 8.35
N ALA A 48 6.49 -4.46 9.37
CA ALA A 48 6.38 -3.32 10.25
C ALA A 48 7.74 -2.62 10.36
N THR A 49 7.72 -1.30 10.48
CA THR A 49 8.93 -0.47 10.64
C THR A 49 9.39 -0.38 12.09
N TRP A 50 8.56 -0.82 13.01
CA TRP A 50 8.77 -0.83 14.45
C TRP A 50 8.72 -2.25 14.99
N ASN A 51 9.30 -2.46 16.14
CA ASN A 51 9.21 -3.75 16.83
C ASN A 51 7.84 -3.93 17.52
N VAL A 52 6.82 -4.16 16.71
CA VAL A 52 5.43 -4.37 17.15
C VAL A 52 4.98 -5.81 16.83
N GLN A 53 5.54 -6.75 17.54
CA GLN A 53 5.30 -8.19 17.27
C GLN A 53 3.84 -8.58 17.43
N SER A 54 3.12 -7.97 18.38
CA SER A 54 1.71 -8.19 18.60
C SER A 54 0.86 -7.77 17.41
N ALA A 55 1.14 -6.60 16.84
CA ALA A 55 0.43 -6.09 15.65
C ALA A 55 0.72 -6.95 14.41
N THR A 56 1.98 -7.31 14.19
CA THR A 56 2.35 -8.16 13.06
C THR A 56 1.79 -9.57 13.16
N ALA A 57 1.76 -10.14 14.37
CA ALA A 57 1.14 -11.43 14.62
C ALA A 57 -0.38 -11.39 14.36
N LYS A 58 -1.05 -10.32 14.78
CA LYS A 58 -2.48 -10.14 14.53
C LYS A 58 -2.79 -9.97 13.05
N ALA A 59 -2.00 -9.17 12.36
CA ALA A 59 -2.12 -9.00 10.91
C ALA A 59 -1.90 -10.33 10.17
N TRP A 60 -0.91 -11.09 10.58
CA TRP A 60 -0.65 -12.42 10.04
C TRP A 60 -1.82 -13.38 10.24
N GLU A 61 -2.41 -13.39 11.43
CA GLU A 61 -3.59 -14.19 11.73
C GLU A 61 -4.75 -13.88 10.78
N VAL A 62 -5.01 -12.59 10.52
CA VAL A 62 -6.07 -12.16 9.59
C VAL A 62 -5.79 -12.66 8.18
N LEU A 63 -4.57 -12.51 7.69
CA LEU A 63 -4.20 -12.94 6.35
C LEU A 63 -4.29 -14.45 6.17
N THR A 64 -3.85 -15.23 7.15
CA THR A 64 -3.89 -16.70 7.09
C THR A 64 -5.32 -17.25 7.16
N LYS A 65 -6.24 -16.51 7.73
CA LYS A 65 -7.68 -16.82 7.74
C LYS A 65 -8.42 -16.39 6.46
N GLY A 66 -7.71 -15.83 5.50
CA GLY A 66 -8.29 -15.38 4.24
C GLY A 66 -8.83 -13.93 4.27
N GLY A 67 -8.49 -13.16 5.29
CA GLY A 67 -8.82 -11.74 5.36
C GLY A 67 -8.04 -10.90 4.35
N SER A 68 -8.55 -9.69 4.08
CA SER A 68 -7.89 -8.75 3.19
C SER A 68 -6.66 -8.09 3.84
N ALA A 69 -5.77 -7.54 3.02
CA ALA A 69 -4.65 -6.75 3.51
C ALA A 69 -5.10 -5.55 4.34
N LEU A 70 -6.20 -4.91 3.94
CA LEU A 70 -6.78 -3.78 4.67
C LEU A 70 -7.28 -4.19 6.06
N ASP A 71 -7.97 -5.32 6.16
CA ASP A 71 -8.43 -5.87 7.45
C ASP A 71 -7.24 -6.22 8.35
N ALA A 72 -6.18 -6.79 7.79
CA ALA A 72 -4.96 -7.11 8.52
C ALA A 72 -4.29 -5.88 9.12
N VAL A 73 -4.16 -4.80 8.35
CA VAL A 73 -3.61 -3.52 8.81
C VAL A 73 -4.49 -2.91 9.89
N GLU A 74 -5.79 -2.87 9.68
CA GLU A 74 -6.74 -2.33 10.65
C GLU A 74 -6.67 -3.07 11.99
N GLN A 75 -6.71 -4.38 11.97
CA GLN A 75 -6.68 -5.19 13.20
C GLN A 75 -5.33 -5.08 13.93
N GLY A 76 -4.22 -5.05 13.19
CA GLY A 76 -2.91 -4.84 13.77
C GLY A 76 -2.77 -3.46 14.43
N CYS A 77 -3.20 -2.41 13.76
CA CYS A 77 -3.16 -1.05 14.31
C CYS A 77 -4.07 -0.90 15.54
N ARG A 78 -5.27 -1.40 15.50
CA ARG A 78 -6.21 -1.36 16.64
C ARG A 78 -5.64 -2.01 17.88
N LEU A 79 -4.93 -3.10 17.71
CA LEU A 79 -4.33 -3.81 18.84
C LEU A 79 -3.26 -2.95 19.54
N GLU A 80 -2.42 -2.27 18.78
CA GLU A 80 -1.40 -1.38 19.34
C GLU A 80 -2.01 -0.10 19.93
N GLU A 81 -3.00 0.47 19.28
CA GLU A 81 -3.70 1.66 19.79
C GLU A 81 -4.42 1.40 21.12
N ALA A 82 -4.92 0.19 21.32
CA ALA A 82 -5.56 -0.23 22.56
C ALA A 82 -4.57 -0.63 23.66
N ASN A 83 -3.30 -0.78 23.32
CA ASN A 83 -2.26 -1.20 24.27
C ASN A 83 -1.91 -0.07 25.24
N GLU A 84 -2.27 -0.22 26.50
CA GLU A 84 -2.01 0.78 27.55
C GLU A 84 -0.53 0.86 27.96
N ASN A 85 0.24 -0.16 27.64
CA ASN A 85 1.68 -0.21 27.92
C ASN A 85 2.52 0.33 26.74
N GLY A 86 1.91 0.62 25.62
CA GLY A 86 2.56 1.27 24.49
C GLY A 86 2.93 2.72 24.86
N GLN A 87 4.13 3.15 24.50
CA GLN A 87 4.60 4.50 24.83
C GLN A 87 4.61 5.47 23.64
N THR A 88 4.19 5.03 22.50
CA THR A 88 4.33 5.80 21.25
C THR A 88 3.02 6.13 20.58
N VAL A 89 2.01 5.31 20.73
CA VAL A 89 0.71 5.49 20.06
C VAL A 89 -0.43 5.03 20.95
N GLY A 90 -1.63 5.54 20.69
CA GLY A 90 -2.85 5.10 21.32
C GLY A 90 -2.95 5.49 22.79
N LYS A 91 -3.56 4.62 23.58
CA LYS A 91 -3.87 4.90 25.00
C LYS A 91 -2.63 5.07 25.89
N GLY A 92 -1.53 4.45 25.53
CA GLY A 92 -0.29 4.51 26.32
C GLY A 92 0.68 5.58 25.83
N GLY A 93 0.36 6.22 24.70
CA GLY A 93 1.23 7.23 24.06
C GLY A 93 1.04 8.65 24.58
#